data_37addb50f04a9923440b12f56d303ea1
#
_entry.id   37addb50f04a9923440b12f56d303ea1
#
_cell.length_a   1.000
_cell.length_b   1.000
_cell.length_c   1.000
_cell.angle_alpha   90.00
_cell.angle_beta   90.00
_cell.angle_gamma   90.00
#
_symmetry.space_group_name_H-M   'P 1'
#
loop_
_entity.id
_entity.type
_entity.pdbx_description
1 polymer ?
#
loop_
_entity_poly.entity_id
_entity_poly.type
_entity_poly.pdbx_seq_one_letter_code
_entity_poly.pdbx_strand_id
1 'polypeptide(L)'
;MEKQIEPLKVIKIEDNPIQDTPVEEVVVEVVKEEETAQKEETAKKVESEKVDVYAKPDSNQLEEADPVVDELGAISKATKVIGNIKTSGHLEIYGEVEGDITTKGNILINGKVRGQISCANLKLVGGQLTSTVSAKNGITISEDSTVEGNIYCKRIVIEGKIKGDVQSEEELDVRTSAVITGNLKARAIGIEAGAKVDGTVTML
;
A
#
# COMPACT_ATOMS: atom_id res chain seq x y z
N MET A 1 23.46 0.60 -59.95
CA MET A 1 24.05 1.39 -58.84
C MET A 1 23.85 0.57 -57.57
N GLU A 2 24.84 -0.29 -57.32
CA GLU A 2 24.90 -1.11 -56.10
C GLU A 2 25.42 -0.27 -54.96
N LYS A 3 24.63 -0.18 -53.86
CA LYS A 3 25.07 0.39 -52.61
C LYS A 3 25.73 -0.67 -51.78
N GLN A 4 27.03 -0.58 -51.63
CA GLN A 4 27.83 -1.42 -50.74
C GLN A 4 27.48 -1.07 -49.28
N ILE A 5 27.18 -2.11 -48.51
CA ILE A 5 26.98 -2.05 -47.08
C ILE A 5 28.31 -2.48 -46.42
N GLU A 6 28.95 -1.55 -45.71
CA GLU A 6 30.14 -1.85 -44.92
C GLU A 6 29.79 -2.65 -43.65
N PRO A 7 30.63 -3.62 -43.24
CA PRO A 7 30.37 -4.41 -42.04
C PRO A 7 30.75 -3.64 -40.76
N LEU A 8 29.86 -3.74 -39.78
CA LEU A 8 30.02 -3.21 -38.43
C LEU A 8 31.27 -3.76 -37.73
N LYS A 9 32.10 -2.85 -37.27
CA LYS A 9 33.33 -3.10 -36.51
C LYS A 9 33.00 -3.54 -35.10
N VAL A 10 33.30 -4.77 -34.74
CA VAL A 10 33.19 -5.31 -33.38
C VAL A 10 34.28 -4.67 -32.52
N ILE A 11 33.90 -3.91 -31.50
CA ILE A 11 34.81 -3.40 -30.48
C ILE A 11 34.94 -4.47 -29.39
N LYS A 12 36.13 -5.05 -29.26
CA LYS A 12 36.52 -5.87 -28.12
C LYS A 12 36.68 -4.96 -26.91
N ILE A 13 35.93 -5.22 -25.84
CA ILE A 13 36.17 -4.62 -24.54
C ILE A 13 37.23 -5.47 -23.85
N GLU A 14 38.42 -4.88 -23.66
CA GLU A 14 39.48 -5.49 -22.85
C GLU A 14 39.20 -5.22 -21.37
N ASP A 15 39.33 -6.26 -20.57
CA ASP A 15 39.30 -6.24 -19.11
C ASP A 15 40.34 -5.26 -18.56
N ASN A 16 39.88 -4.30 -17.78
CA ASN A 16 40.75 -3.45 -17.00
C ASN A 16 40.43 -3.60 -15.49
N PRO A 17 41.44 -3.90 -14.67
CA PRO A 17 41.22 -4.14 -13.23
C PRO A 17 40.93 -2.88 -12.46
N ILE A 18 40.05 -3.04 -11.48
CA ILE A 18 39.57 -2.08 -10.50
C ILE A 18 40.76 -1.46 -9.77
N GLN A 19 40.94 -0.14 -9.89
CA GLN A 19 41.75 0.65 -8.98
C GLN A 19 40.83 1.52 -8.08
N ASP A 20 41.00 1.34 -6.78
CA ASP A 20 40.47 2.15 -5.72
C ASP A 20 40.78 3.64 -5.93
N THR A 21 39.74 4.47 -6.01
CA THR A 21 39.87 5.90 -5.76
C THR A 21 38.68 6.38 -4.91
N PRO A 22 38.95 7.25 -3.92
CA PRO A 22 37.96 7.65 -2.93
C PRO A 22 36.90 8.56 -3.55
N VAL A 23 35.65 8.36 -3.12
CA VAL A 23 34.49 9.19 -3.44
C VAL A 23 34.66 10.60 -2.89
N GLU A 24 34.86 11.58 -3.74
CA GLU A 24 34.70 12.99 -3.39
C GLU A 24 33.21 13.33 -3.24
N GLU A 25 32.92 13.88 -2.09
CA GLU A 25 31.64 14.42 -1.66
C GLU A 25 31.25 15.59 -2.57
N VAL A 26 30.24 15.41 -3.43
CA VAL A 26 29.69 16.53 -4.21
C VAL A 26 28.69 17.27 -3.34
N VAL A 27 29.15 18.37 -2.75
CA VAL A 27 28.30 19.35 -2.10
C VAL A 27 27.53 20.13 -3.17
N VAL A 28 26.21 19.89 -3.25
CA VAL A 28 25.32 20.70 -4.08
C VAL A 28 24.92 21.94 -3.29
N GLU A 29 25.50 23.07 -3.64
CA GLU A 29 25.17 24.38 -3.13
C GLU A 29 23.80 24.81 -3.67
N VAL A 30 22.82 24.96 -2.75
CA VAL A 30 21.49 25.49 -3.06
C VAL A 30 21.60 27.00 -3.16
N VAL A 31 21.53 27.53 -4.37
CA VAL A 31 21.40 28.96 -4.61
C VAL A 31 19.95 29.39 -4.29
N LYS A 32 19.83 30.22 -3.24
CA LYS A 32 18.64 31.00 -2.96
C LYS A 32 18.57 32.16 -3.93
N GLU A 33 17.53 32.24 -4.73
CA GLU A 33 17.10 33.52 -5.30
C GLU A 33 15.86 34.00 -4.56
N GLU A 34 16.04 35.09 -3.83
CA GLU A 34 14.98 35.99 -3.37
C GLU A 34 14.58 36.90 -4.49
N GLU A 35 13.30 36.99 -4.79
CA GLU A 35 12.77 38.17 -5.44
C GLU A 35 11.44 38.63 -4.83
N THR A 36 11.54 39.81 -4.25
CA THR A 36 10.53 40.64 -3.62
C THR A 36 9.65 41.31 -4.64
N ALA A 37 8.36 41.49 -4.38
CA ALA A 37 7.67 42.78 -4.30
C ALA A 37 6.15 42.67 -4.51
N GLN A 38 5.45 43.04 -3.42
CA GLN A 38 4.49 44.18 -3.35
C GLN A 38 3.18 44.08 -4.16
N LYS A 39 2.13 44.13 -3.46
CA LYS A 39 1.14 45.18 -3.04
C LYS A 39 -0.25 44.77 -3.54
N GLU A 40 -1.36 44.92 -2.92
CA GLU A 40 -2.04 45.81 -2.00
C GLU A 40 -3.40 45.16 -1.63
N GLU A 41 -3.72 45.08 -0.37
CA GLU A 41 -4.80 45.76 0.34
C GLU A 41 -6.23 45.70 -0.22
N THR A 42 -7.12 44.98 0.45
CA THR A 42 -8.40 45.55 0.90
C THR A 42 -8.93 44.85 2.12
N ALA A 43 -8.99 45.62 3.17
CA ALA A 43 -9.62 45.27 4.45
C ALA A 43 -11.16 45.24 4.32
N LYS A 44 -11.82 44.25 4.96
CA LYS A 44 -13.14 44.48 5.50
C LYS A 44 -13.30 43.77 6.85
N LYS A 45 -13.26 44.61 7.85
CA LYS A 45 -13.64 44.50 9.25
C LYS A 45 -15.07 43.97 9.37
N VAL A 46 -15.27 42.90 10.13
CA VAL A 46 -16.49 42.66 10.91
C VAL A 46 -16.10 42.18 12.30
N GLU A 47 -16.71 42.80 13.25
CA GLU A 47 -16.54 43.00 14.65
C GLU A 47 -16.89 41.75 15.48
N SER A 48 -16.11 41.57 16.49
CA SER A 48 -16.21 40.82 17.72
C SER A 48 -17.61 40.42 18.22
N GLU A 49 -17.74 39.15 18.65
CA GLU A 49 -18.49 38.81 19.82
C GLU A 49 -17.70 37.83 20.71
N LYS A 50 -17.45 38.33 21.92
CA LYS A 50 -16.90 37.57 23.03
C LYS A 50 -17.97 36.62 23.57
N VAL A 51 -17.61 35.35 23.76
CA VAL A 51 -18.25 34.49 24.74
C VAL A 51 -17.21 33.85 25.60
N ASP A 52 -17.40 34.07 26.90
CA ASP A 52 -16.50 33.71 27.99
C ASP A 52 -16.40 32.20 28.26
N VAL A 53 -15.14 31.83 28.54
CA VAL A 53 -14.68 30.91 29.61
C VAL A 53 -15.65 29.86 30.12
N TYR A 54 -15.38 28.59 29.87
CA TYR A 54 -15.50 27.53 30.87
C TYR A 54 -14.39 26.48 30.75
N ALA A 55 -13.60 26.47 31.83
CA ALA A 55 -12.90 25.35 32.47
C ALA A 55 -12.42 24.14 31.64
N LYS A 56 -11.12 23.93 31.69
CA LYS A 56 -10.47 22.63 31.46
C LYS A 56 -11.10 21.55 32.34
N PRO A 57 -11.29 20.37 31.79
CA PRO A 57 -11.04 19.14 32.52
C PRO A 57 -9.83 18.42 31.97
N ASP A 58 -9.19 17.74 32.87
CA ASP A 58 -7.94 17.04 32.86
C ASP A 58 -7.65 16.15 31.67
N SER A 59 -6.36 16.18 31.32
CA SER A 59 -5.62 15.19 30.54
C SER A 59 -6.11 13.74 30.73
N ASN A 60 -6.82 13.23 29.76
CA ASN A 60 -6.86 11.81 29.49
C ASN A 60 -6.50 11.61 28.02
N GLN A 61 -5.48 10.83 27.77
CA GLN A 61 -4.92 10.50 26.47
C GLN A 61 -6.03 9.93 25.58
N LEU A 62 -6.64 10.81 24.79
CA LEU A 62 -7.27 10.41 23.55
C LEU A 62 -6.12 10.37 22.54
N GLU A 63 -5.76 9.18 22.11
CA GLU A 63 -5.00 9.01 20.89
C GLU A 63 -5.75 9.82 19.82
N GLU A 64 -5.20 10.97 19.46
CA GLU A 64 -5.70 11.77 18.35
C GLU A 64 -5.62 10.87 17.12
N ALA A 65 -6.77 10.34 16.72
CA ALA A 65 -6.90 9.69 15.44
C ALA A 65 -6.63 10.77 14.38
N ASP A 66 -5.41 10.82 13.87
CA ASP A 66 -5.09 11.67 12.71
C ASP A 66 -6.20 11.49 11.67
N PRO A 67 -6.79 12.57 11.17
CA PRO A 67 -7.86 12.47 10.20
C PRO A 67 -7.36 11.68 8.98
N VAL A 68 -8.14 10.71 8.54
CA VAL A 68 -7.91 10.06 7.24
C VAL A 68 -8.15 11.15 6.20
N VAL A 69 -7.09 11.60 5.54
CA VAL A 69 -7.21 12.55 4.43
C VAL A 69 -7.76 11.76 3.25
N ASP A 70 -8.81 12.26 2.64
CA ASP A 70 -9.45 11.63 1.46
C ASP A 70 -8.61 11.89 0.18
N GLU A 71 -7.29 11.68 0.30
CA GLU A 71 -6.35 11.78 -0.80
C GLU A 71 -6.12 10.40 -1.41
N LEU A 72 -6.22 10.33 -2.73
CA LEU A 72 -6.01 9.11 -3.50
C LEU A 72 -4.61 9.12 -4.12
N GLY A 73 -3.76 8.20 -3.66
CA GLY A 73 -2.50 7.88 -4.33
C GLY A 73 -2.68 6.72 -5.31
N ALA A 74 -2.04 6.79 -6.48
CA ALA A 74 -2.11 5.72 -7.48
C ALA A 74 -0.73 5.32 -8.00
N ILE A 75 -0.46 4.01 -8.06
CA ILE A 75 0.74 3.43 -8.66
C ILE A 75 0.34 2.74 -9.97
N SER A 76 0.79 3.29 -11.10
CA SER A 76 0.41 2.80 -12.43
C SER A 76 1.05 1.45 -12.77
N LYS A 77 0.49 0.71 -13.74
CA LYS A 77 0.94 -0.64 -14.16
C LYS A 77 2.41 -0.72 -14.58
N ALA A 78 2.96 0.34 -15.15
CA ALA A 78 4.35 0.39 -15.60
C ALA A 78 5.33 0.80 -14.49
N THR A 79 4.85 1.01 -13.28
CA THR A 79 5.66 1.50 -12.16
C THR A 79 6.06 0.34 -11.26
N LYS A 80 7.36 0.25 -10.95
CA LYS A 80 7.91 -0.60 -9.91
C LYS A 80 8.40 0.28 -8.76
N VAL A 81 7.90 0.03 -7.57
CA VAL A 81 8.32 0.70 -6.34
C VAL A 81 9.11 -0.30 -5.49
N ILE A 82 10.29 0.11 -5.05
CA ILE A 82 11.11 -0.67 -4.12
C ILE A 82 11.33 0.21 -2.89
N GLY A 83 10.83 -0.22 -1.75
CA GLY A 83 10.89 0.51 -0.49
C GLY A 83 9.54 0.70 0.17
N ASN A 84 9.53 1.34 1.33
CA ASN A 84 8.33 1.45 2.14
C ASN A 84 7.43 2.60 1.70
N ILE A 85 6.13 2.34 1.64
CA ILE A 85 5.10 3.33 1.33
C ILE A 85 4.34 3.66 2.61
N LYS A 86 4.29 4.93 2.96
CA LYS A 86 3.52 5.40 4.10
C LYS A 86 2.60 6.54 3.66
N THR A 87 1.30 6.35 3.85
CA THR A 87 0.29 7.36 3.51
C THR A 87 -0.83 7.37 4.55
N SER A 88 -1.55 8.45 4.67
CA SER A 88 -2.76 8.56 5.48
C SER A 88 -4.05 8.40 4.67
N GLY A 89 -3.98 8.59 3.34
CA GLY A 89 -5.10 8.49 2.42
C GLY A 89 -5.30 7.11 1.81
N HIS A 90 -6.10 7.07 0.75
CA HIS A 90 -6.36 5.87 -0.04
C HIS A 90 -5.22 5.57 -1.03
N LEU A 91 -4.99 4.30 -1.35
CA LEU A 91 -3.93 3.88 -2.25
C LEU A 91 -4.43 2.87 -3.28
N GLU A 92 -4.20 3.15 -4.57
CA GLU A 92 -4.46 2.21 -5.65
C GLU A 92 -3.16 1.71 -6.26
N ILE A 93 -2.99 0.38 -6.34
CA ILE A 93 -1.78 -0.26 -6.83
C ILE A 93 -2.11 -1.11 -8.04
N TYR A 94 -1.67 -0.66 -9.21
CA TYR A 94 -1.77 -1.39 -10.48
C TYR A 94 -0.42 -1.97 -10.91
N GLY A 95 0.69 -1.49 -10.36
CA GLY A 95 2.05 -1.86 -10.67
C GLY A 95 2.62 -2.95 -9.76
N GLU A 96 3.93 -2.94 -9.60
CA GLU A 96 4.67 -3.83 -8.70
C GLU A 96 5.23 -3.05 -7.52
N VAL A 97 5.01 -3.56 -6.31
CA VAL A 97 5.55 -2.97 -5.07
C VAL A 97 6.31 -4.03 -4.29
N GLU A 98 7.56 -3.72 -3.95
CA GLU A 98 8.42 -4.52 -3.08
C GLU A 98 8.78 -3.69 -1.84
N GLY A 99 8.15 -3.97 -0.71
CA GLY A 99 8.36 -3.28 0.56
C GLY A 99 7.08 -3.14 1.38
N ASP A 100 7.19 -2.50 2.53
CA ASP A 100 6.09 -2.40 3.47
C ASP A 100 5.14 -1.25 3.11
N ILE A 101 3.85 -1.50 3.19
CA ILE A 101 2.81 -0.52 2.92
C ILE A 101 2.03 -0.24 4.19
N THR A 102 2.03 1.00 4.63
CA THR A 102 1.25 1.43 5.78
C THR A 102 0.32 2.58 5.39
N THR A 103 -0.98 2.37 5.56
CA THR A 103 -1.97 3.42 5.38
C THR A 103 -3.04 3.37 6.46
N LYS A 104 -3.66 4.52 6.74
CA LYS A 104 -4.88 4.60 7.57
C LYS A 104 -6.16 4.48 6.73
N GLY A 105 -6.05 4.62 5.40
CA GLY A 105 -7.12 4.54 4.44
C GLY A 105 -7.34 3.13 3.86
N ASN A 106 -8.00 3.09 2.71
CA ASN A 106 -8.27 1.86 1.97
C ASN A 106 -7.20 1.60 0.92
N ILE A 107 -6.91 0.33 0.68
CA ILE A 107 -6.01 -0.08 -0.40
C ILE A 107 -6.79 -0.89 -1.44
N LEU A 108 -6.61 -0.54 -2.70
CA LEU A 108 -7.05 -1.34 -3.85
C LEU A 108 -5.82 -1.86 -4.58
N ILE A 109 -5.72 -3.18 -4.73
CA ILE A 109 -4.58 -3.83 -5.39
C ILE A 109 -5.08 -4.56 -6.64
N ASN A 110 -4.48 -4.22 -7.79
CA ASN A 110 -4.64 -4.90 -9.07
C ASN A 110 -3.28 -5.14 -9.73
N GLY A 111 -2.26 -5.40 -8.93
CA GLY A 111 -0.88 -5.60 -9.35
C GLY A 111 -0.19 -6.67 -8.52
N LYS A 112 1.13 -6.53 -8.39
CA LYS A 112 1.95 -7.44 -7.57
C LYS A 112 2.48 -6.70 -6.35
N VAL A 113 2.27 -7.26 -5.17
CA VAL A 113 2.80 -6.69 -3.93
C VAL A 113 3.53 -7.75 -3.13
N ARG A 114 4.73 -7.39 -2.66
CA ARG A 114 5.56 -8.21 -1.77
C ARG A 114 6.01 -7.39 -0.58
N GLY A 115 5.76 -7.86 0.63
CA GLY A 115 6.14 -7.19 1.87
C GLY A 115 5.03 -7.25 2.91
N GLN A 116 4.98 -6.30 3.83
CA GLN A 116 3.98 -6.25 4.88
C GLN A 116 2.96 -5.14 4.58
N ILE A 117 1.66 -5.43 4.76
CA ILE A 117 0.59 -4.45 4.51
C ILE A 117 -0.17 -4.19 5.79
N SER A 118 -0.29 -2.90 6.16
CA SER A 118 -1.14 -2.43 7.25
C SER A 118 -2.09 -1.36 6.73
N CYS A 119 -3.41 -1.60 6.84
CA CYS A 119 -4.44 -0.71 6.29
C CYS A 119 -5.75 -0.76 7.08
N ALA A 120 -6.71 0.11 6.73
CA ALA A 120 -8.06 0.02 7.28
C ALA A 120 -8.88 -1.04 6.55
N ASN A 121 -8.96 -0.97 5.23
CA ASN A 121 -9.60 -1.96 4.38
C ASN A 121 -8.71 -2.31 3.19
N LEU A 122 -8.77 -3.56 2.74
CA LEU A 122 -8.06 -4.03 1.56
C LEU A 122 -9.04 -4.63 0.55
N LYS A 123 -8.93 -4.22 -0.70
CA LYS A 123 -9.62 -4.84 -1.83
C LYS A 123 -8.60 -5.32 -2.85
N LEU A 124 -8.55 -6.63 -3.07
CA LEU A 124 -7.67 -7.25 -4.05
C LEU A 124 -8.50 -7.66 -5.27
N VAL A 125 -8.16 -7.11 -6.43
CA VAL A 125 -8.89 -7.32 -7.69
C VAL A 125 -7.91 -7.77 -8.76
N GLY A 126 -7.77 -9.07 -8.97
CA GLY A 126 -6.93 -9.62 -10.04
C GLY A 126 -5.43 -9.42 -9.85
N GLY A 127 -4.90 -9.56 -8.65
CA GLY A 127 -3.49 -9.37 -8.36
C GLY A 127 -2.81 -10.55 -7.67
N GLN A 128 -1.49 -10.45 -7.52
CA GLN A 128 -0.69 -11.38 -6.72
C GLN A 128 -0.15 -10.68 -5.49
N LEU A 129 -0.46 -11.23 -4.34
CA LEU A 129 -0.04 -10.72 -3.05
C LEU A 129 0.81 -11.76 -2.33
N THR A 130 2.08 -11.46 -2.09
CA THR A 130 2.98 -12.31 -1.28
C THR A 130 3.37 -11.52 -0.04
N SER A 131 2.51 -11.58 0.98
CA SER A 131 2.69 -10.69 2.14
C SER A 131 1.95 -11.15 3.39
N THR A 132 2.33 -10.55 4.51
CA THR A 132 1.49 -10.55 5.72
C THR A 132 0.60 -9.31 5.70
N VAL A 133 -0.71 -9.52 5.73
CA VAL A 133 -1.72 -8.46 5.69
C VAL A 133 -2.35 -8.27 7.05
N SER A 134 -2.37 -7.04 7.53
CA SER A 134 -3.10 -6.63 8.73
C SER A 134 -4.09 -5.52 8.37
N ALA A 135 -5.37 -5.83 8.35
CA ALA A 135 -6.43 -4.87 8.10
C ALA A 135 -7.28 -4.64 9.35
N LYS A 136 -7.53 -3.39 9.68
CA LYS A 136 -8.32 -3.03 10.88
C LYS A 136 -9.80 -3.43 10.77
N ASN A 137 -10.36 -3.39 9.57
CA ASN A 137 -11.77 -3.65 9.32
C ASN A 137 -11.98 -4.87 8.43
N GLY A 138 -11.91 -4.69 7.12
CA GLY A 138 -12.30 -5.72 6.17
C GLY A 138 -11.29 -5.97 5.06
N ILE A 139 -11.33 -7.21 4.55
CA ILE A 139 -10.57 -7.63 3.38
C ILE A 139 -11.54 -8.26 2.38
N THR A 140 -11.42 -7.90 1.12
CA THR A 140 -12.15 -8.53 0.02
C THR A 140 -11.16 -9.03 -1.02
N ILE A 141 -11.19 -10.31 -1.33
CA ILE A 141 -10.31 -10.95 -2.29
C ILE A 141 -11.16 -11.48 -3.43
N SER A 142 -11.02 -10.89 -4.62
CA SER A 142 -11.77 -11.29 -5.80
C SER A 142 -11.21 -12.56 -6.45
N GLU A 143 -12.00 -13.19 -7.29
CA GLU A 143 -11.81 -14.50 -7.92
C GLU A 143 -10.47 -14.68 -8.65
N ASP A 144 -10.01 -13.65 -9.39
CA ASP A 144 -8.73 -13.68 -10.13
C ASP A 144 -7.49 -13.38 -9.30
N SER A 145 -7.64 -13.35 -7.99
CA SER A 145 -6.58 -12.95 -7.05
C SER A 145 -5.90 -14.15 -6.43
N THR A 146 -4.60 -14.01 -6.21
CA THR A 146 -3.81 -15.02 -5.48
C THR A 146 -3.08 -14.36 -4.31
N VAL A 147 -3.26 -14.91 -3.12
CA VAL A 147 -2.61 -14.45 -1.90
C VAL A 147 -1.75 -15.58 -1.32
N GLU A 148 -0.48 -15.25 -1.03
CA GLU A 148 0.44 -16.14 -0.32
C GLU A 148 0.94 -15.40 0.94
N GLY A 149 0.61 -15.92 2.13
CA GLY A 149 1.00 -15.35 3.41
C GLY A 149 -0.13 -15.31 4.44
N ASN A 150 0.10 -14.61 5.54
CA ASN A 150 -0.84 -14.59 6.64
C ASN A 150 -1.75 -13.37 6.59
N ILE A 151 -3.02 -13.55 6.94
CA ILE A 151 -4.04 -12.51 6.91
C ILE A 151 -4.65 -12.35 8.29
N TYR A 152 -4.68 -11.09 8.77
CA TYR A 152 -5.30 -10.70 10.03
C TYR A 152 -6.30 -9.57 9.79
N CYS A 153 -7.57 -9.75 10.16
CA CYS A 153 -8.62 -8.74 9.96
C CYS A 153 -9.82 -8.97 10.89
N LYS A 154 -10.81 -8.07 10.84
CA LYS A 154 -12.08 -8.29 11.51
C LYS A 154 -13.04 -9.11 10.67
N ARG A 155 -13.19 -8.75 9.39
CA ARG A 155 -14.06 -9.45 8.44
C ARG A 155 -13.33 -9.71 7.14
N ILE A 156 -13.57 -10.86 6.53
CA ILE A 156 -12.97 -11.19 5.24
C ILE A 156 -13.96 -11.92 4.34
N VAL A 157 -13.96 -11.53 3.07
CA VAL A 157 -14.68 -12.20 1.99
C VAL A 157 -13.65 -12.71 0.99
N ILE A 158 -13.69 -14.01 0.71
CA ILE A 158 -12.72 -14.72 -0.11
C ILE A 158 -13.42 -15.35 -1.31
N GLU A 159 -13.05 -14.90 -2.50
CA GLU A 159 -13.49 -15.50 -3.78
C GLU A 159 -12.30 -16.10 -4.55
N GLY A 160 -11.08 -15.70 -4.22
CA GLY A 160 -9.84 -16.08 -4.90
C GLY A 160 -9.07 -17.23 -4.25
N LYS A 161 -7.79 -17.32 -4.60
CA LYS A 161 -6.88 -18.35 -4.09
C LYS A 161 -6.02 -17.83 -2.95
N ILE A 162 -6.00 -18.57 -1.83
CA ILE A 162 -5.18 -18.24 -0.67
C ILE A 162 -4.30 -19.43 -0.29
N LYS A 163 -3.02 -19.15 -0.03
CA LYS A 163 -2.08 -20.07 0.58
C LYS A 163 -1.50 -19.40 1.82
N GLY A 164 -1.89 -19.89 3.00
CA GLY A 164 -1.44 -19.39 4.30
C GLY A 164 -2.54 -19.34 5.32
N ASP A 165 -2.25 -18.74 6.47
CA ASP A 165 -3.17 -18.72 7.59
C ASP A 165 -4.04 -17.47 7.55
N VAL A 166 -5.35 -17.64 7.76
CA VAL A 166 -6.33 -16.55 7.81
C VAL A 166 -6.94 -16.49 9.20
N GLN A 167 -6.79 -15.36 9.85
CA GLN A 167 -7.39 -15.10 11.15
C GLN A 167 -8.32 -13.91 11.07
N SER A 168 -9.62 -14.13 11.28
CA SER A 168 -10.64 -13.11 11.41
C SER A 168 -11.14 -13.01 12.84
N GLU A 169 -11.34 -11.80 13.34
CA GLU A 169 -11.89 -11.58 14.67
C GLU A 169 -13.42 -11.77 14.73
N GLU A 170 -14.12 -11.51 13.62
CA GLU A 170 -15.56 -11.55 13.54
C GLU A 170 -16.03 -12.61 12.54
N GLU A 171 -16.01 -12.32 11.26
CA GLU A 171 -16.64 -13.11 10.20
C GLU A 171 -15.65 -13.45 9.09
N LEU A 172 -15.73 -14.68 8.61
CA LEU A 172 -14.97 -15.20 7.49
C LEU A 172 -15.93 -15.85 6.50
N ASP A 173 -16.11 -15.23 5.33
CA ASP A 173 -16.96 -15.73 4.27
C ASP A 173 -16.13 -16.29 3.12
N VAL A 174 -16.30 -17.58 2.85
CA VAL A 174 -15.65 -18.29 1.74
C VAL A 174 -16.67 -18.52 0.65
N ARG A 175 -16.50 -17.84 -0.48
CA ARG A 175 -17.40 -17.89 -1.63
C ARG A 175 -17.12 -19.10 -2.55
N THR A 176 -18.04 -19.36 -3.44
CA THR A 176 -18.08 -20.53 -4.32
C THR A 176 -16.79 -20.85 -5.07
N SER A 177 -16.07 -19.83 -5.57
CA SER A 177 -14.82 -19.98 -6.35
C SER A 177 -13.56 -20.04 -5.52
N ALA A 178 -13.65 -19.86 -4.21
CA ALA A 178 -12.50 -19.78 -3.33
C ALA A 178 -11.74 -21.11 -3.21
N VAL A 179 -10.42 -21.01 -3.25
CA VAL A 179 -9.50 -22.14 -2.99
C VAL A 179 -8.53 -21.74 -1.91
N ILE A 180 -8.63 -22.34 -0.75
CA ILE A 180 -7.83 -22.00 0.41
C ILE A 180 -6.98 -23.19 0.82
N THR A 181 -5.68 -22.96 1.00
CA THR A 181 -4.73 -23.94 1.54
C THR A 181 -4.06 -23.34 2.77
N GLY A 182 -4.45 -23.81 3.96
CA GLY A 182 -3.94 -23.32 5.24
C GLY A 182 -4.98 -23.32 6.34
N ASN A 183 -4.69 -22.66 7.45
CA ASN A 183 -5.55 -22.69 8.63
C ASN A 183 -6.48 -21.46 8.66
N LEU A 184 -7.75 -21.69 8.96
CA LEU A 184 -8.76 -20.66 9.10
C LEU A 184 -9.18 -20.53 10.56
N LYS A 185 -9.19 -19.31 11.09
CA LYS A 185 -9.67 -19.02 12.44
C LYS A 185 -10.62 -17.82 12.39
N ALA A 186 -11.84 -17.98 12.89
CA ALA A 186 -12.80 -16.88 13.01
C ALA A 186 -13.88 -17.19 14.07
N ARG A 187 -14.65 -16.17 14.47
CA ARG A 187 -15.83 -16.38 15.31
C ARG A 187 -17.01 -16.96 14.54
N ALA A 188 -17.21 -16.47 13.32
CA ALA A 188 -18.21 -16.97 12.42
C ALA A 188 -17.56 -17.33 11.09
N ILE A 189 -17.88 -18.50 10.56
CA ILE A 189 -17.33 -18.97 9.28
C ILE A 189 -18.48 -19.41 8.39
N GLY A 190 -18.62 -18.73 7.26
CA GLY A 190 -19.52 -19.09 6.16
C GLY A 190 -18.71 -19.74 5.03
N ILE A 191 -19.13 -20.90 4.56
CA ILE A 191 -18.50 -21.57 3.43
C ILE A 191 -19.61 -21.91 2.42
N GLU A 192 -19.54 -21.31 1.25
CA GLU A 192 -20.49 -21.56 0.17
C GLU A 192 -20.17 -22.89 -0.56
N ALA A 193 -21.21 -23.49 -1.16
CA ALA A 193 -21.07 -24.68 -1.95
C ALA A 193 -20.17 -24.42 -3.17
N GLY A 194 -19.16 -25.26 -3.38
CA GLY A 194 -18.15 -25.11 -4.44
C GLY A 194 -16.80 -24.60 -3.98
N ALA A 195 -16.71 -23.98 -2.80
CA ALA A 195 -15.44 -23.60 -2.19
C ALA A 195 -14.61 -24.84 -1.85
N LYS A 196 -13.28 -24.70 -1.98
CA LYS A 196 -12.31 -25.72 -1.62
C LYS A 196 -11.44 -25.21 -0.47
N VAL A 197 -11.49 -25.89 0.65
CA VAL A 197 -10.65 -25.59 1.81
C VAL A 197 -9.81 -26.81 2.15
N ASP A 198 -8.50 -26.65 2.09
CA ASP A 198 -7.51 -27.66 2.44
C ASP A 198 -6.72 -27.16 3.65
N GLY A 199 -7.06 -27.66 4.84
CA GLY A 199 -6.45 -27.22 6.10
C GLY A 199 -7.37 -27.37 7.30
N THR A 200 -7.03 -26.66 8.36
CA THR A 200 -7.78 -26.72 9.63
C THR A 200 -8.68 -25.51 9.77
N VAL A 201 -9.96 -25.75 10.07
CA VAL A 201 -10.94 -24.69 10.37
C VAL A 201 -11.22 -24.69 11.86
N THR A 202 -10.98 -23.56 12.53
CA THR A 202 -11.16 -23.41 13.97
C THR A 202 -12.08 -22.21 14.25
N MET A 203 -13.12 -22.41 15.02
CA MET A 203 -13.94 -21.35 15.57
C MET A 203 -13.37 -20.84 16.89
N LEU A 204 -13.36 -19.50 17.08
CA LEU A 204 -12.85 -18.81 18.27
C LEU A 204 -13.93 -18.67 19.34
#